data_ff61dd5072542588a0a401a2bb0cf99c
#
_entry.id   ff61dd5072542588a0a401a2bb0cf99c
#
_cell.length_a   1.000
_cell.length_b   1.000
_cell.length_c   1.000
_cell.angle_alpha   90.00
_cell.angle_beta   90.00
_cell.angle_gamma   90.00
#
_symmetry.space_group_name_H-M   'P 1'
#
loop_
_entity.id
_entity.type
_entity.pdbx_description
1 polymer ?
#
loop_
_entity_poly.entity_id
_entity_poly.type
_entity_poly.pdbx_seq_one_letter_code
_entity_poly.pdbx_strand_id
1 'polypeptide(L)'
;IPDITLKALNEDGTAADGQGTDGWYRTKYITLTAPEGYNIVENPYARLRRMPTLDIELEEGENEIEYYLIKEDNTTISELRTRKLYLDTKAPQINGLEEGKVYCEAVTFSVVEENLDLALSSIPESVSQNSNGSFTASPAEGVQKIVLRDKAGNETSVHITVNGTHTFEIGVCVHCGASDPNYKAPAVQSNDVPDAVPTTPDAAGNWYRKNTIKLTAPTGYYISQTSMSHHLAQQLVLILR
;
A
#
# COMPACT_ATOMS: atom_id res chain seq x y z
N ILE A 1 -14.01 -43.92 9.05
CA ILE A 1 -13.52 -43.18 10.24
C ILE A 1 -13.69 -41.73 9.93
N PRO A 2 -14.37 -40.93 10.81
CA PRO A 2 -14.47 -39.48 10.66
C PRO A 2 -13.09 -38.82 10.61
N ASP A 3 -13.03 -37.53 10.23
CA ASP A 3 -11.76 -36.82 10.17
C ASP A 3 -11.56 -35.95 11.40
N ILE A 4 -10.32 -35.48 11.61
CA ILE A 4 -9.96 -34.52 12.66
C ILE A 4 -10.58 -33.16 12.42
N THR A 5 -10.74 -32.38 13.47
CA THR A 5 -10.98 -30.95 13.39
C THR A 5 -9.73 -30.15 13.70
N LEU A 6 -9.61 -28.98 13.09
CA LEU A 6 -8.45 -28.08 13.23
C LEU A 6 -8.92 -26.79 13.89
N LYS A 7 -8.13 -26.28 14.82
CA LYS A 7 -8.38 -25.00 15.49
C LYS A 7 -7.10 -24.19 15.55
N ALA A 8 -7.17 -22.97 15.05
CA ALA A 8 -6.09 -21.98 15.17
C ALA A 8 -6.01 -21.44 16.60
N LEU A 9 -4.81 -21.25 17.12
CA LEU A 9 -4.54 -20.71 18.44
C LEU A 9 -3.59 -19.51 18.36
N ASN A 10 -3.72 -18.61 19.31
CA ASN A 10 -2.72 -17.59 19.63
C ASN A 10 -1.55 -18.25 20.41
N GLU A 11 -0.46 -17.50 20.56
CA GLU A 11 0.73 -17.97 21.31
C GLU A 11 0.41 -18.30 22.78
N ASP A 12 -0.60 -17.65 23.36
CA ASP A 12 -1.09 -17.91 24.72
C ASP A 12 -2.05 -19.10 24.83
N GLY A 13 -2.31 -19.82 23.74
CA GLY A 13 -3.21 -20.97 23.67
C GLY A 13 -4.70 -20.61 23.55
N THR A 14 -5.05 -19.33 23.47
CA THR A 14 -6.44 -18.91 23.23
C THR A 14 -6.83 -19.10 21.76
N ALA A 15 -8.14 -19.23 21.48
CA ALA A 15 -8.62 -19.33 20.10
C ALA A 15 -8.24 -18.10 19.28
N ALA A 16 -7.69 -18.31 18.10
CA ALA A 16 -7.31 -17.27 17.17
C ALA A 16 -8.21 -17.24 15.95
N ASP A 17 -8.48 -16.04 15.43
CA ASP A 17 -9.06 -15.82 14.09
C ASP A 17 -7.96 -15.97 13.02
N GLY A 18 -7.24 -17.08 13.05
CA GLY A 18 -6.05 -17.29 12.25
C GLY A 18 -6.23 -18.21 11.06
N GLN A 19 -7.46 -18.61 10.73
CA GLN A 19 -7.72 -19.47 9.60
C GLN A 19 -8.18 -18.65 8.39
N GLY A 20 -7.48 -18.85 7.28
CA GLY A 20 -7.87 -18.38 5.95
C GLY A 20 -8.76 -19.40 5.22
N THR A 21 -8.59 -19.50 3.91
CA THR A 21 -9.29 -20.48 3.05
C THR A 21 -8.44 -21.72 2.81
N ASP A 22 -9.07 -22.87 2.57
CA ASP A 22 -8.42 -24.10 2.08
C ASP A 22 -7.16 -24.55 2.82
N GLY A 23 -7.17 -24.47 4.15
CA GLY A 23 -6.06 -24.91 4.99
C GLY A 23 -4.92 -23.90 5.15
N TRP A 24 -5.15 -22.65 4.74
CA TRP A 24 -4.24 -21.53 5.01
C TRP A 24 -4.47 -20.93 6.40
N TYR A 25 -3.37 -20.60 7.09
CA TYR A 25 -3.37 -20.03 8.42
C TYR A 25 -2.41 -18.84 8.49
N ARG A 26 -2.76 -17.84 9.31
CA ARG A 26 -1.90 -16.69 9.66
C ARG A 26 -1.31 -16.79 11.07
N THR A 27 -1.61 -17.87 11.78
CA THR A 27 -1.02 -18.20 13.08
C THR A 27 -0.37 -19.57 13.01
N LYS A 28 0.80 -19.70 13.64
CA LYS A 28 1.59 -20.92 13.58
C LYS A 28 1.11 -22.04 14.51
N TYR A 29 0.28 -21.73 15.50
CA TYR A 29 -0.18 -22.72 16.46
C TYR A 29 -1.55 -23.28 16.07
N ILE A 30 -1.61 -24.58 15.89
CA ILE A 30 -2.81 -25.31 15.47
C ILE A 30 -3.03 -26.50 16.40
N THR A 31 -4.26 -26.66 16.90
CA THR A 31 -4.66 -27.87 17.60
C THR A 31 -5.45 -28.78 16.67
N LEU A 32 -5.01 -29.99 16.51
CA LEU A 32 -5.74 -31.09 15.90
C LEU A 32 -6.58 -31.77 16.99
N THR A 33 -7.86 -31.97 16.75
CA THR A 33 -8.75 -32.69 17.67
C THR A 33 -9.29 -33.94 16.99
N ALA A 34 -9.11 -35.09 17.65
CA ALA A 34 -9.66 -36.36 17.19
C ALA A 34 -11.19 -36.32 17.19
N PRO A 35 -11.86 -37.05 16.28
CA PRO A 35 -13.28 -37.27 16.36
C PRO A 35 -13.65 -38.08 17.61
N GLU A 36 -14.89 -37.95 18.06
CA GLU A 36 -15.40 -38.67 19.25
C GLU A 36 -15.17 -40.18 19.16
N GLY A 37 -14.65 -40.76 20.23
CA GLY A 37 -14.30 -42.20 20.35
C GLY A 37 -12.98 -42.59 19.70
N TYR A 38 -12.18 -41.58 19.27
CA TYR A 38 -10.84 -41.79 18.69
C TYR A 38 -9.78 -40.96 19.39
N ASN A 39 -8.54 -41.41 19.23
CA ASN A 39 -7.32 -40.67 19.62
C ASN A 39 -6.41 -40.48 18.38
N ILE A 40 -5.61 -39.44 18.38
CA ILE A 40 -4.52 -39.21 17.43
C ILE A 40 -3.29 -39.97 17.91
N VAL A 41 -2.58 -40.61 17.00
CA VAL A 41 -1.28 -41.19 17.21
C VAL A 41 -0.34 -40.85 16.05
N GLU A 42 0.88 -40.48 16.37
CA GLU A 42 1.92 -40.15 15.38
C GLU A 42 2.57 -41.41 14.79
N ASN A 43 2.74 -42.44 15.59
CA ASN A 43 3.33 -43.71 15.16
C ASN A 43 2.57 -44.88 15.80
N PRO A 44 1.85 -45.71 15.01
CA PRO A 44 1.06 -46.81 15.52
C PRO A 44 1.90 -48.00 16.06
N TYR A 45 3.19 -48.05 15.74
CA TYR A 45 4.11 -49.14 16.13
C TYR A 45 4.95 -48.81 17.36
N ALA A 46 4.95 -47.55 17.83
CA ALA A 46 5.61 -47.15 19.08
C ALA A 46 4.70 -47.38 20.28
N ARG A 47 5.25 -47.29 21.52
CA ARG A 47 4.43 -47.20 22.73
C ARG A 47 3.56 -45.95 22.62
N LEU A 48 2.31 -46.17 22.27
CA LEU A 48 1.39 -45.15 21.83
C LEU A 48 1.12 -44.11 22.90
N ARG A 49 1.55 -42.88 22.66
CA ARG A 49 0.95 -41.72 23.29
C ARG A 49 -0.36 -41.44 22.54
N ARG A 50 -1.46 -41.71 23.21
CA ARG A 50 -2.81 -41.43 22.68
C ARG A 50 -3.21 -40.08 23.11
N MET A 51 -3.61 -39.28 22.13
CA MET A 51 -3.93 -37.87 22.36
C MET A 51 -5.30 -37.60 21.78
N PRO A 52 -6.28 -37.11 22.57
CA PRO A 52 -7.52 -36.64 22.04
C PRO A 52 -7.28 -35.36 21.21
N THR A 53 -6.20 -34.61 21.55
CA THR A 53 -5.74 -33.44 20.83
C THR A 53 -4.23 -33.48 20.62
N LEU A 54 -3.77 -32.91 19.51
CA LEU A 54 -2.36 -32.74 19.19
C LEU A 54 -2.11 -31.28 18.81
N ASP A 55 -1.26 -30.62 19.58
CA ASP A 55 -0.83 -29.26 19.26
C ASP A 55 0.40 -29.32 18.37
N ILE A 56 0.38 -28.57 17.30
CA ILE A 56 1.46 -28.45 16.32
C ILE A 56 1.84 -26.98 16.13
N GLU A 57 3.08 -26.76 15.77
CA GLU A 57 3.61 -25.48 15.35
C GLU A 57 3.97 -25.57 13.86
N LEU A 58 3.35 -24.73 13.04
CA LEU A 58 3.60 -24.66 11.60
C LEU A 58 4.85 -23.82 11.31
N GLU A 59 5.56 -24.19 10.26
CA GLU A 59 6.59 -23.38 9.63
C GLU A 59 5.99 -22.57 8.47
N GLU A 60 6.60 -21.45 8.13
CA GLU A 60 6.17 -20.61 7.01
C GLU A 60 6.15 -21.39 5.69
N GLY A 61 5.04 -21.32 4.96
CA GLY A 61 4.81 -22.09 3.75
C GLY A 61 4.04 -23.40 3.96
N GLU A 62 4.33 -24.42 3.14
CA GLU A 62 3.65 -25.71 3.17
C GLU A 62 4.14 -26.59 4.32
N ASN A 63 3.20 -27.16 5.07
CA ASN A 63 3.41 -28.12 6.14
C ASN A 63 2.62 -29.39 5.84
N GLU A 64 3.25 -30.53 5.95
CA GLU A 64 2.61 -31.83 5.78
C GLU A 64 2.55 -32.55 7.12
N ILE A 65 1.32 -32.78 7.61
CA ILE A 65 1.07 -33.40 8.91
C ILE A 65 0.57 -34.82 8.70
N GLU A 66 1.34 -35.78 9.19
CA GLU A 66 1.00 -37.20 9.14
C GLU A 66 0.48 -37.70 10.50
N TYR A 67 -0.60 -38.43 10.49
CA TYR A 67 -1.21 -38.97 11.70
C TYR A 67 -2.03 -40.21 11.42
N TYR A 68 -2.29 -40.98 12.49
CA TYR A 68 -3.24 -42.09 12.51
C TYR A 68 -4.35 -41.79 13.51
N LEU A 69 -5.52 -42.38 13.32
CA LEU A 69 -6.63 -42.35 14.27
C LEU A 69 -6.77 -43.79 14.83
N ILE A 70 -6.73 -43.93 16.14
CA ILE A 70 -7.01 -45.19 16.82
C ILE A 70 -8.30 -45.06 17.63
N LYS A 71 -9.18 -46.05 17.51
CA LYS A 71 -10.39 -46.12 18.34
C LYS A 71 -10.01 -46.31 19.80
N GLU A 72 -10.76 -45.75 20.74
CA GLU A 72 -10.47 -45.82 22.20
C GLU A 72 -10.42 -47.22 22.71
N ASP A 73 -11.25 -48.13 22.17
CA ASP A 73 -11.30 -49.56 22.49
C ASP A 73 -10.15 -50.38 21.85
N ASN A 74 -9.30 -49.76 21.06
CA ASN A 74 -8.20 -50.37 20.31
C ASN A 74 -8.61 -51.39 19.23
N THR A 75 -9.85 -51.45 18.86
CA THR A 75 -10.32 -52.37 17.84
C THR A 75 -10.00 -51.96 16.42
N THR A 76 -9.76 -50.68 16.19
CA THR A 76 -9.57 -50.12 14.85
C THR A 76 -8.51 -49.04 14.86
N ILE A 77 -7.60 -49.11 13.90
CA ILE A 77 -6.65 -48.03 13.56
C ILE A 77 -6.86 -47.64 12.11
N SER A 78 -6.74 -46.37 11.81
CA SER A 78 -6.81 -45.87 10.44
C SER A 78 -5.56 -46.25 9.63
N GLU A 79 -5.63 -46.12 8.32
CA GLU A 79 -4.46 -45.95 7.50
C GLU A 79 -3.78 -44.62 7.84
N LEU A 80 -2.54 -44.42 7.36
CA LEU A 80 -1.84 -43.17 7.47
C LEU A 80 -2.69 -42.07 6.79
N ARG A 81 -2.90 -40.99 7.49
CA ARG A 81 -3.59 -39.80 6.99
C ARG A 81 -2.61 -38.67 6.91
N THR A 82 -2.72 -37.90 5.85
CA THR A 82 -1.89 -36.72 5.60
C THR A 82 -2.78 -35.50 5.44
N ARG A 83 -2.38 -34.42 6.10
CA ARG A 83 -2.98 -33.08 5.92
C ARG A 83 -1.93 -32.11 5.49
N LYS A 84 -2.22 -31.36 4.41
CA LYS A 84 -1.42 -30.21 4.00
C LYS A 84 -2.04 -28.96 4.58
N LEU A 85 -1.22 -28.20 5.31
CA LEU A 85 -1.56 -26.93 5.91
C LEU A 85 -0.53 -25.91 5.45
N TYR A 86 -0.94 -24.66 5.32
CA TYR A 86 -0.09 -23.57 4.85
C TYR A 86 -0.08 -22.45 5.88
N LEU A 87 1.10 -22.00 6.27
CA LEU A 87 1.28 -20.81 7.08
C LEU A 87 1.76 -19.64 6.21
N ASP A 88 1.06 -18.53 6.31
CA ASP A 88 1.50 -17.25 5.77
C ASP A 88 1.19 -16.15 6.79
N THR A 89 2.25 -15.59 7.36
CA THR A 89 2.15 -14.55 8.39
C THR A 89 2.35 -13.15 7.86
N LYS A 90 2.56 -13.01 6.55
CA LYS A 90 2.88 -11.74 5.90
C LYS A 90 1.67 -11.21 5.15
N ALA A 91 1.38 -9.94 5.36
CA ALA A 91 0.35 -9.28 4.59
C ALA A 91 0.86 -8.82 3.22
N PRO A 92 -0.03 -8.76 2.20
CA PRO A 92 0.30 -8.21 0.89
C PRO A 92 0.93 -6.82 0.98
N GLN A 93 1.96 -6.54 0.18
CA GLN A 93 2.61 -5.23 0.12
C GLN A 93 2.17 -4.47 -1.13
N ILE A 94 1.70 -3.23 -0.94
CA ILE A 94 1.31 -2.33 -2.02
C ILE A 94 2.46 -1.37 -2.30
N ASN A 95 2.95 -1.34 -3.53
CA ASN A 95 4.02 -0.44 -3.96
C ASN A 95 3.51 0.52 -5.04
N GLY A 96 3.78 1.82 -4.86
CA GLY A 96 3.38 2.89 -5.79
C GLY A 96 2.16 3.68 -5.36
N LEU A 97 1.54 3.33 -4.22
CA LEU A 97 0.51 4.14 -3.59
C LEU A 97 0.97 4.63 -2.21
N GLU A 98 0.45 5.80 -1.82
CA GLU A 98 0.68 6.41 -0.51
C GLU A 98 -0.67 6.65 0.17
N GLU A 99 -0.78 6.30 1.45
CA GLU A 99 -1.99 6.49 2.25
C GLU A 99 -2.45 7.96 2.24
N GLY A 100 -3.73 8.18 1.95
CA GLY A 100 -4.36 9.51 1.93
C GLY A 100 -3.96 10.40 0.75
N LYS A 101 -3.14 9.93 -0.18
CA LYS A 101 -2.65 10.76 -1.29
C LYS A 101 -3.72 11.01 -2.35
N VAL A 102 -3.68 12.23 -2.88
CA VAL A 102 -4.49 12.65 -4.03
C VAL A 102 -3.65 12.58 -5.30
N TYR A 103 -4.08 11.79 -6.26
CA TYR A 103 -3.50 11.64 -7.59
C TYR A 103 -4.35 12.41 -8.60
N CYS A 104 -3.71 13.16 -9.48
CA CYS A 104 -4.39 13.97 -10.50
C CYS A 104 -4.67 13.18 -11.78
N GLU A 105 -4.00 12.04 -11.95
CA GLU A 105 -4.14 11.15 -13.09
C GLU A 105 -4.26 9.70 -12.61
N ALA A 106 -4.64 8.80 -13.50
CA ALA A 106 -4.63 7.36 -13.19
C ALA A 106 -3.24 6.93 -12.71
N VAL A 107 -3.19 6.16 -11.63
CA VAL A 107 -1.95 5.70 -11.02
C VAL A 107 -1.84 4.20 -11.11
N THR A 108 -0.66 3.72 -11.54
CA THR A 108 -0.36 2.29 -11.59
C THR A 108 0.44 1.90 -10.35
N PHE A 109 0.09 0.76 -9.75
CA PHE A 109 0.75 0.20 -8.57
C PHE A 109 0.95 -1.30 -8.72
N SER A 110 1.85 -1.85 -7.92
CA SER A 110 2.11 -3.28 -7.87
C SER A 110 1.83 -3.84 -6.48
N VAL A 111 1.54 -5.14 -6.45
CA VAL A 111 1.36 -5.90 -5.22
C VAL A 111 2.43 -6.98 -5.17
N VAL A 112 3.11 -7.08 -4.03
CA VAL A 112 4.05 -8.17 -3.76
C VAL A 112 3.36 -9.11 -2.79
N GLU A 113 2.86 -10.21 -3.34
CA GLU A 113 2.19 -11.28 -2.61
C GLU A 113 2.02 -12.50 -3.54
N GLU A 114 2.57 -13.65 -3.11
CA GLU A 114 2.50 -14.89 -3.90
C GLU A 114 1.13 -15.60 -3.75
N ASN A 115 0.49 -15.39 -2.61
CA ASN A 115 -0.76 -16.04 -2.24
C ASN A 115 -1.96 -15.09 -2.29
N LEU A 116 -1.87 -14.00 -3.05
CA LEU A 116 -2.94 -13.01 -3.18
C LEU A 116 -4.27 -13.67 -3.56
N ASP A 117 -5.32 -13.36 -2.82
CA ASP A 117 -6.68 -13.81 -3.10
C ASP A 117 -7.58 -12.61 -3.44
N LEU A 118 -7.82 -12.42 -4.73
CA LEU A 118 -8.67 -11.33 -5.21
C LEU A 118 -10.14 -11.53 -4.84
N ALA A 119 -10.58 -12.76 -4.58
CA ALA A 119 -11.96 -13.03 -4.17
C ALA A 119 -12.21 -12.63 -2.71
N LEU A 120 -11.17 -12.67 -1.86
CA LEU A 120 -11.23 -12.18 -0.49
C LEU A 120 -10.93 -10.68 -0.38
N SER A 121 -10.35 -10.09 -1.41
CA SER A 121 -9.98 -8.68 -1.48
C SER A 121 -11.20 -7.80 -1.78
N SER A 122 -11.16 -6.54 -1.36
CA SER A 122 -12.15 -5.53 -1.71
C SER A 122 -11.49 -4.43 -2.53
N ILE A 123 -11.71 -4.47 -3.84
CA ILE A 123 -11.11 -3.57 -4.81
C ILE A 123 -12.24 -2.77 -5.48
N PRO A 124 -12.18 -1.41 -5.46
CA PRO A 124 -13.16 -0.58 -6.16
C PRO A 124 -13.23 -0.87 -7.66
N GLU A 125 -14.39 -0.68 -8.29
CA GLU A 125 -14.56 -0.86 -9.74
C GLU A 125 -13.65 0.05 -10.59
N SER A 126 -13.22 1.19 -10.01
CA SER A 126 -12.26 2.11 -10.62
C SER A 126 -10.83 1.57 -10.67
N VAL A 127 -10.56 0.43 -10.01
CA VAL A 127 -9.25 -0.22 -9.99
C VAL A 127 -9.31 -1.50 -10.79
N SER A 128 -8.44 -1.64 -11.77
CA SER A 128 -8.36 -2.82 -12.64
C SER A 128 -6.99 -3.47 -12.60
N GLN A 129 -6.97 -4.80 -12.71
CA GLN A 129 -5.71 -5.54 -12.87
C GLN A 129 -5.28 -5.54 -14.33
N ASN A 130 -4.02 -5.23 -14.56
CA ASN A 130 -3.38 -5.24 -15.88
C ASN A 130 -2.89 -6.65 -16.25
N SER A 131 -2.66 -6.89 -17.53
CA SER A 131 -2.16 -8.18 -18.05
C SER A 131 -0.78 -8.58 -17.50
N ASN A 132 0.01 -7.63 -17.00
CA ASN A 132 1.31 -7.88 -16.37
C ASN A 132 1.24 -8.09 -14.85
N GLY A 133 0.03 -8.20 -14.28
CA GLY A 133 -0.19 -8.41 -12.85
C GLY A 133 -0.20 -7.13 -11.99
N SER A 134 0.17 -5.97 -12.54
CA SER A 134 0.01 -4.70 -11.86
C SER A 134 -1.46 -4.25 -11.82
N PHE A 135 -1.76 -3.20 -11.08
CA PHE A 135 -3.09 -2.61 -10.99
C PHE A 135 -3.05 -1.14 -11.42
N THR A 136 -4.15 -0.67 -11.96
CA THR A 136 -4.34 0.76 -12.27
C THR A 136 -5.57 1.27 -11.56
N ALA A 137 -5.40 2.30 -10.72
CA ALA A 137 -6.49 3.06 -10.14
C ALA A 137 -6.82 4.24 -11.07
N SER A 138 -8.03 4.26 -11.58
CA SER A 138 -8.56 5.28 -12.47
C SER A 138 -9.33 6.35 -11.69
N PRO A 139 -9.54 7.54 -12.27
CA PRO A 139 -10.33 8.60 -11.65
C PRO A 139 -11.71 8.12 -11.23
N ALA A 140 -12.11 8.45 -10.01
CA ALA A 140 -13.43 8.18 -9.47
C ALA A 140 -13.80 9.20 -8.39
N GLU A 141 -15.09 9.36 -8.13
CA GLU A 141 -15.58 10.26 -7.10
C GLU A 141 -15.23 9.77 -5.70
N GLY A 142 -14.69 10.64 -4.88
CA GLY A 142 -14.39 10.39 -3.47
C GLY A 142 -13.14 9.55 -3.23
N VAL A 143 -13.05 9.04 -2.00
CA VAL A 143 -11.92 8.22 -1.55
C VAL A 143 -12.11 6.78 -2.01
N GLN A 144 -11.10 6.24 -2.65
CA GLN A 144 -11.02 4.85 -3.07
C GLN A 144 -10.29 4.05 -1.97
N LYS A 145 -10.99 3.15 -1.33
CA LYS A 145 -10.42 2.21 -0.36
C LYS A 145 -10.09 0.90 -1.08
N ILE A 146 -8.82 0.56 -1.15
CA ILE A 146 -8.32 -0.71 -1.69
C ILE A 146 -7.95 -1.58 -0.51
N VAL A 147 -8.53 -2.78 -0.43
CA VAL A 147 -8.21 -3.78 0.59
C VAL A 147 -7.77 -5.04 -0.11
N LEU A 148 -6.55 -5.48 0.14
CA LEU A 148 -5.99 -6.71 -0.42
C LEU A 148 -5.85 -7.75 0.69
N ARG A 149 -6.21 -8.98 0.36
CA ARG A 149 -6.06 -10.14 1.24
C ARG A 149 -5.37 -11.27 0.52
N ASP A 150 -4.57 -12.02 1.26
CA ASP A 150 -4.03 -13.29 0.83
C ASP A 150 -4.95 -14.47 1.21
N LYS A 151 -4.55 -15.70 0.87
CA LYS A 151 -5.29 -16.92 1.20
C LYS A 151 -5.34 -17.20 2.70
N ALA A 152 -4.36 -16.76 3.47
CA ALA A 152 -4.32 -16.91 4.92
C ALA A 152 -5.22 -15.89 5.63
N GLY A 153 -5.67 -14.85 4.91
CA GLY A 153 -6.52 -13.78 5.42
C GLY A 153 -5.74 -12.60 6.00
N ASN A 154 -4.42 -12.52 5.77
CA ASN A 154 -3.68 -11.30 6.10
C ASN A 154 -4.14 -10.15 5.19
N GLU A 155 -4.25 -8.96 5.75
CA GLU A 155 -4.86 -7.82 5.08
C GLU A 155 -3.92 -6.61 5.02
N THR A 156 -3.91 -5.95 3.88
CA THR A 156 -3.35 -4.61 3.72
C THR A 156 -4.39 -3.71 3.05
N SER A 157 -4.52 -2.48 3.54
CA SER A 157 -5.42 -1.51 2.95
C SER A 157 -4.72 -0.17 2.70
N VAL A 158 -5.19 0.55 1.68
CA VAL A 158 -4.76 1.91 1.36
C VAL A 158 -5.97 2.73 0.92
N HIS A 159 -6.00 4.00 1.33
CA HIS A 159 -7.00 4.97 0.93
C HIS A 159 -6.34 6.01 0.03
N ILE A 160 -6.86 6.21 -1.16
CA ILE A 160 -6.38 7.19 -2.12
C ILE A 160 -7.54 7.96 -2.73
N THR A 161 -7.24 9.09 -3.36
CA THR A 161 -8.18 9.79 -4.23
C THR A 161 -7.53 9.97 -5.60
N VAL A 162 -8.24 9.62 -6.67
CA VAL A 162 -7.78 9.86 -8.04
C VAL A 162 -8.78 10.79 -8.74
N ASN A 163 -8.42 12.07 -8.85
CA ASN A 163 -9.34 13.11 -9.35
C ASN A 163 -9.45 13.13 -10.89
N GLY A 164 -8.39 12.70 -11.60
CA GLY A 164 -8.31 12.78 -13.06
C GLY A 164 -8.13 14.22 -13.60
N THR A 165 -7.96 15.20 -12.71
CA THR A 165 -7.76 16.62 -13.06
C THR A 165 -6.79 17.28 -12.11
N HIS A 166 -6.13 18.36 -12.60
CA HIS A 166 -5.27 19.17 -11.76
C HIS A 166 -6.05 20.37 -11.18
N THR A 167 -5.75 20.71 -9.94
CA THR A 167 -6.20 21.95 -9.31
C THR A 167 -4.99 22.86 -9.14
N PHE A 168 -4.94 23.94 -9.94
CA PHE A 168 -3.79 24.83 -9.95
C PHE A 168 -3.98 26.03 -9.04
N GLU A 169 -2.96 26.35 -8.25
CA GLU A 169 -2.81 27.60 -7.53
C GLU A 169 -1.44 28.19 -7.87
N ILE A 170 -1.42 29.43 -8.31
CA ILE A 170 -0.21 30.18 -8.71
C ILE A 170 0.69 29.35 -9.67
N GLY A 171 0.07 28.68 -10.62
CA GLY A 171 0.76 27.94 -11.66
C GLY A 171 1.30 26.56 -11.24
N VAL A 172 0.93 26.06 -10.05
CA VAL A 172 1.34 24.76 -9.56
C VAL A 172 0.12 23.98 -9.05
N CYS A 173 0.01 22.73 -9.42
CA CYS A 173 -1.04 21.86 -8.88
C CYS A 173 -0.82 21.61 -7.39
N VAL A 174 -1.85 21.89 -6.59
CA VAL A 174 -1.80 21.75 -5.12
C VAL A 174 -1.66 20.30 -4.64
N HIS A 175 -1.96 19.33 -5.49
CA HIS A 175 -1.93 17.90 -5.13
C HIS A 175 -0.65 17.19 -5.59
N CYS A 176 -0.16 17.48 -6.80
CA CYS A 176 0.95 16.72 -7.39
C CYS A 176 2.18 17.59 -7.74
N GLY A 177 2.08 18.92 -7.59
CA GLY A 177 3.17 19.84 -7.91
C GLY A 177 3.41 20.07 -9.41
N ALA A 178 2.56 19.52 -10.29
CA ALA A 178 2.67 19.74 -11.74
C ALA A 178 2.48 21.22 -12.08
N SER A 179 3.26 21.73 -13.03
CA SER A 179 3.14 23.09 -13.52
C SER A 179 1.91 23.26 -14.41
N ASP A 180 1.17 24.36 -14.22
CA ASP A 180 0.10 24.73 -15.13
C ASP A 180 0.67 25.24 -16.45
N PRO A 181 0.45 24.56 -17.58
CA PRO A 181 0.97 24.97 -18.88
C PRO A 181 0.41 26.32 -19.35
N ASN A 182 -0.69 26.77 -18.77
CA ASN A 182 -1.35 28.04 -19.14
C ASN A 182 -1.02 29.17 -18.16
N TYR A 183 -0.29 28.90 -17.08
CA TYR A 183 0.03 29.91 -16.10
C TYR A 183 1.04 30.91 -16.65
N LYS A 184 0.63 32.17 -16.61
CA LYS A 184 1.53 33.29 -16.91
C LYS A 184 1.78 34.05 -15.63
N ALA A 185 3.00 33.96 -15.12
CA ALA A 185 3.41 34.76 -13.98
C ALA A 185 3.14 36.27 -14.29
N PRO A 186 2.55 37.01 -13.36
CA PRO A 186 2.34 38.43 -13.55
C PRO A 186 3.70 39.12 -13.74
N ALA A 187 3.79 39.95 -14.76
CA ALA A 187 5.01 40.69 -15.00
C ALA A 187 5.25 41.77 -13.91
N VAL A 188 6.46 41.77 -13.35
CA VAL A 188 6.89 42.89 -12.50
C VAL A 188 7.08 44.13 -13.38
N GLN A 189 6.36 45.19 -13.05
CA GLN A 189 6.55 46.45 -13.73
C GLN A 189 7.62 47.30 -13.01
N SER A 190 8.58 47.80 -13.77
CA SER A 190 9.48 48.81 -13.27
C SER A 190 8.86 50.21 -13.50
N ASN A 191 8.38 50.80 -12.42
CA ASN A 191 7.89 52.16 -12.43
C ASN A 191 9.01 53.10 -11.96
N ASP A 192 9.08 54.33 -12.45
CA ASP A 192 10.05 55.35 -12.10
C ASP A 192 11.43 55.29 -12.77
N VAL A 193 11.47 55.08 -14.10
CA VAL A 193 12.74 55.33 -14.79
C VAL A 193 12.51 56.18 -16.03
N PRO A 194 12.35 57.50 -15.91
CA PRO A 194 12.19 58.37 -17.07
C PRO A 194 13.35 58.25 -18.09
N ASP A 195 14.51 57.75 -17.64
CA ASP A 195 15.70 57.56 -18.47
C ASP A 195 16.11 56.09 -18.66
N ALA A 196 15.25 55.13 -18.30
CA ALA A 196 15.53 53.72 -18.59
C ALA A 196 15.10 53.41 -20.02
N VAL A 197 15.99 53.68 -20.94
CA VAL A 197 15.83 53.22 -22.32
C VAL A 197 16.50 51.82 -22.37
N PRO A 198 15.78 50.75 -22.67
CA PRO A 198 16.40 49.48 -22.96
C PRO A 198 17.32 49.64 -24.15
N THR A 199 18.60 49.40 -23.97
CA THR A 199 19.59 49.61 -25.04
C THR A 199 19.62 48.46 -26.02
N THR A 200 19.29 47.25 -25.57
CA THR A 200 19.03 46.04 -26.38
C THR A 200 18.30 45.04 -25.49
N PRO A 201 17.22 44.43 -25.92
CA PRO A 201 16.71 43.26 -25.24
C PRO A 201 17.68 42.10 -25.53
N ASP A 202 18.49 41.72 -24.57
CA ASP A 202 19.09 40.43 -24.61
C ASP A 202 18.12 39.38 -24.06
N ALA A 203 18.46 38.09 -24.19
CA ALA A 203 17.62 37.00 -23.69
C ALA A 203 17.43 37.04 -22.15
N ALA A 204 18.07 37.93 -21.43
CA ALA A 204 18.10 38.02 -19.97
C ALA A 204 17.44 39.28 -19.39
N GLY A 205 17.00 40.24 -20.18
CA GLY A 205 16.27 41.41 -19.67
C GLY A 205 16.69 42.77 -20.22
N ASN A 206 16.21 43.81 -19.61
CA ASN A 206 16.41 45.19 -20.01
C ASN A 206 17.63 45.82 -19.35
N TRP A 207 18.45 46.55 -20.10
CA TRP A 207 19.56 47.34 -19.57
C TRP A 207 19.08 48.75 -19.15
N TYR A 208 19.51 49.21 -17.97
CA TYR A 208 19.13 50.47 -17.40
C TYR A 208 20.35 51.38 -17.21
N ARG A 209 20.19 52.69 -17.38
CA ARG A 209 21.23 53.69 -17.18
C ARG A 209 21.40 54.09 -15.72
N LYS A 210 20.42 53.73 -14.88
CA LYS A 210 20.50 54.01 -13.42
C LYS A 210 20.85 52.72 -12.66
N ASN A 211 21.60 52.87 -11.61
CA ASN A 211 21.96 51.78 -10.69
C ASN A 211 20.86 51.47 -9.69
N THR A 212 19.78 52.23 -9.66
CA THR A 212 18.62 52.02 -8.80
C THR A 212 17.34 52.05 -9.61
N ILE A 213 16.53 50.98 -9.52
CA ILE A 213 15.20 50.86 -10.11
C ILE A 213 14.19 50.54 -9.03
N LYS A 214 13.00 51.10 -9.15
CA LYS A 214 11.87 50.78 -8.30
C LYS A 214 11.03 49.71 -9.00
N LEU A 215 10.82 48.61 -8.32
CA LEU A 215 9.94 47.52 -8.77
C LEU A 215 8.60 47.62 -8.06
N THR A 216 7.52 47.46 -8.78
CA THR A 216 6.17 47.41 -8.21
C THR A 216 5.54 46.05 -8.53
N ALA A 217 5.10 45.34 -7.48
CA ALA A 217 4.36 44.11 -7.65
C ALA A 217 2.95 44.39 -8.22
N PRO A 218 2.41 43.50 -9.06
CA PRO A 218 1.01 43.54 -9.47
C PRO A 218 0.06 43.43 -8.27
N THR A 219 -1.18 43.87 -8.47
CA THR A 219 -2.21 43.74 -7.41
C THR A 219 -2.36 42.29 -6.96
N GLY A 220 -2.34 42.05 -5.63
CA GLY A 220 -2.42 40.73 -5.03
C GLY A 220 -1.07 40.03 -4.84
N TYR A 221 0.02 40.66 -5.29
CA TYR A 221 1.37 40.09 -5.13
C TYR A 221 2.26 41.02 -4.30
N TYR A 222 3.31 40.44 -3.72
CA TYR A 222 4.39 41.18 -3.12
C TYR A 222 5.74 40.63 -3.61
N ILE A 223 6.76 41.49 -3.60
CA ILE A 223 8.11 41.13 -4.01
C ILE A 223 8.83 40.60 -2.77
N SER A 224 9.31 39.36 -2.81
CA SER A 224 10.14 38.77 -1.77
C SER A 224 11.54 38.54 -2.29
N GLN A 225 12.53 38.76 -1.42
CA GLN A 225 13.94 38.51 -1.70
C GLN A 225 14.33 37.17 -1.13
N THR A 226 14.65 36.16 -1.96
CA THR A 226 14.87 34.78 -1.54
C THR A 226 16.32 34.40 -1.27
N SER A 227 17.33 35.13 -1.73
CA SER A 227 18.74 34.92 -1.34
C SER A 227 19.65 36.05 -1.79
N MET A 228 20.66 36.37 -0.97
CA MET A 228 21.85 37.10 -1.40
C MET A 228 22.94 36.10 -1.69
N SER A 229 23.27 35.85 -2.94
CA SER A 229 24.61 35.35 -3.28
C SER A 229 25.46 36.52 -3.75
N HIS A 230 26.68 36.59 -3.29
CA HIS A 230 27.60 37.73 -3.51
C HIS A 230 28.07 37.94 -4.97
N HIS A 231 27.56 37.18 -5.93
CA HIS A 231 27.85 37.37 -7.35
C HIS A 231 26.60 37.16 -8.23
N LEU A 232 26.14 38.28 -8.77
CA LEU A 232 25.26 38.39 -9.95
C LEU A 232 23.85 37.84 -9.83
N ALA A 233 22.89 38.74 -10.00
CA ALA A 233 21.46 38.58 -10.16
C ALA A 233 20.72 38.15 -8.87
N GLN A 234 20.13 39.12 -8.19
CA GLN A 234 19.08 38.92 -7.21
C GLN A 234 17.89 38.27 -7.92
N GLN A 235 17.56 37.07 -7.58
CA GLN A 235 16.30 36.45 -8.01
C GLN A 235 15.16 37.00 -7.13
N LEU A 236 14.29 37.82 -7.73
CA LEU A 236 13.08 38.31 -7.10
C LEU A 236 11.96 37.33 -7.36
N VAL A 237 11.34 36.83 -6.31
CA VAL A 237 10.17 35.94 -6.38
C VAL A 237 8.93 36.74 -6.04
N LEU A 238 7.92 36.66 -6.90
CA LEU A 238 6.58 37.19 -6.60
C LEU A 238 5.83 36.19 -5.76
N ILE A 239 5.28 36.65 -4.64
CA ILE A 239 4.48 35.81 -3.75
C ILE A 239 3.06 36.40 -3.71
N LEU A 240 2.06 35.53 -3.76
CA LEU A 240 0.66 35.91 -3.58
C LEU A 240 0.45 36.40 -2.12
N ARG A 241 -0.40 37.40 -1.97
CA ARG A 241 -0.71 38.03 -0.69
C ARG A 241 -1.95 37.42 -0.06
#